data_48b253181d93dc590902318f4711f8f1
#
_entry.id   48b253181d93dc590902318f4711f8f1
#
_cell.length_a   1.000
_cell.length_b   1.000
_cell.length_c   1.000
_cell.angle_alpha   90.00
_cell.angle_beta   90.00
_cell.angle_gamma   90.00
#
_symmetry.space_group_name_H-M   'P 1'
#
loop_
_entity.id
_entity.type
_entity.pdbx_description
1 polymer ?
#
loop_
_entity_poly.entity_id
_entity_poly.type
_entity_poly.pdbx_seq_one_letter_code
_entity_poly.pdbx_strand_id
1 'polypeptide(L)'
;MDNYELISKFSWFYVPKRDANYLKRNAIIALANNPLPNSHELFNQLLYSDSEIIRLYSVWALWRIGRLNTINKESFYKREVSQKVIHEFDLLIK
;
A
#
# COMPACT_ATOMS: atom_id res chain seq x y z
N MET A 1 17.79 -1.60 -3.23
CA MET A 1 16.75 -2.39 -3.91
C MET A 1 15.66 -1.47 -4.39
N ASP A 2 15.31 -1.54 -5.64
CA ASP A 2 14.22 -0.70 -6.14
C ASP A 2 12.87 -1.41 -5.98
N ASN A 3 11.79 -0.69 -6.30
CA ASN A 3 10.45 -1.24 -6.13
C ASN A 3 10.17 -2.42 -7.04
N TYR A 4 10.77 -2.41 -8.21
CA TYR A 4 10.61 -3.52 -9.15
C TYR A 4 11.18 -4.81 -8.59
N GLU A 5 12.34 -4.74 -7.95
CA GLU A 5 12.94 -5.90 -7.31
C GLU A 5 12.10 -6.41 -6.15
N LEU A 6 11.53 -5.49 -5.36
CA LEU A 6 10.63 -5.88 -4.27
C LEU A 6 9.42 -6.63 -4.80
N ILE A 7 8.83 -6.11 -5.88
CA ILE A 7 7.66 -6.75 -6.49
C ILE A 7 8.05 -8.11 -7.08
N SER A 8 9.22 -8.22 -7.71
CA SER A 8 9.63 -9.47 -8.33
C SER A 8 9.88 -10.59 -7.31
N LYS A 9 10.21 -10.24 -6.07
CA LYS A 9 10.33 -11.24 -5.00
C LYS A 9 8.99 -11.88 -4.68
N PHE A 10 7.91 -11.26 -5.06
CA PHE A 10 6.54 -11.76 -4.87
C PHE A 10 5.93 -12.19 -6.20
N SER A 11 6.74 -12.58 -7.17
CA SER A 11 6.25 -13.00 -8.49
C SER A 11 5.32 -14.21 -8.42
N TRP A 12 5.40 -14.99 -7.35
CA TRP A 12 4.50 -16.12 -7.13
C TRP A 12 3.05 -15.66 -6.88
N PHE A 13 2.83 -14.35 -6.72
CA PHE A 13 1.48 -13.79 -6.65
C PHE A 13 0.84 -13.63 -8.02
N TYR A 14 1.48 -14.07 -9.08
CA TYR A 14 0.89 -14.07 -10.40
C TYR A 14 -0.16 -15.16 -10.48
N VAL A 15 -1.38 -14.80 -10.12
CA VAL A 15 -2.55 -15.68 -10.07
C VAL A 15 -3.71 -14.97 -10.76
N PRO A 16 -4.84 -15.64 -11.00
CA PRO A 16 -6.01 -15.00 -11.59
C PRO A 16 -6.35 -13.70 -10.88
N LYS A 17 -6.84 -12.75 -11.66
CA LYS A 17 -7.00 -11.36 -11.24
C LYS A 17 -7.74 -11.19 -9.91
N ARG A 18 -8.80 -11.95 -9.71
CA ARG A 18 -9.61 -11.84 -8.49
C ARG A 18 -8.88 -12.32 -7.24
N ASP A 19 -7.94 -13.27 -7.40
CA ASP A 19 -7.18 -13.79 -6.27
C ASP A 19 -5.92 -12.99 -6.01
N ALA A 20 -5.42 -12.28 -7.04
CA ALA A 20 -4.20 -11.49 -6.93
C ALA A 20 -4.31 -10.41 -5.86
N ASN A 21 -5.49 -9.79 -5.71
CA ASN A 21 -5.68 -8.75 -4.70
C ASN A 21 -5.55 -9.29 -3.28
N TYR A 22 -6.04 -10.49 -3.02
CA TYR A 22 -5.87 -11.11 -1.71
C TYR A 22 -4.43 -11.42 -1.40
N LEU A 23 -3.71 -11.97 -2.38
CA LEU A 23 -2.31 -12.30 -2.20
C LEU A 23 -1.46 -11.04 -2.03
N LYS A 24 -1.75 -9.99 -2.79
CA LYS A 24 -1.06 -8.71 -2.65
C LYS A 24 -1.35 -8.09 -1.29
N ARG A 25 -2.60 -8.15 -0.84
CA ARG A 25 -2.96 -7.66 0.49
C ARG A 25 -2.16 -8.38 1.56
N ASN A 26 -2.09 -9.71 1.49
CA ASN A 26 -1.34 -10.50 2.47
C ASN A 26 0.14 -10.17 2.44
N ALA A 27 0.70 -9.92 1.25
CA ALA A 27 2.09 -9.51 1.12
C ALA A 27 2.33 -8.14 1.75
N ILE A 28 1.40 -7.20 1.57
CA ILE A 28 1.49 -5.89 2.19
C ILE A 28 1.51 -6.02 3.70
N ILE A 29 0.62 -6.84 4.26
CA ILE A 29 0.55 -7.07 5.70
C ILE A 29 1.86 -7.66 6.21
N ALA A 30 2.36 -8.68 5.54
CA ALA A 30 3.61 -9.34 5.94
C ALA A 30 4.79 -8.37 5.89
N LEU A 31 4.86 -7.57 4.82
CA LEU A 31 5.95 -6.63 4.63
C LEU A 31 5.86 -5.47 5.62
N ALA A 32 4.65 -5.04 5.98
CA ALA A 32 4.48 -3.99 6.98
C ALA A 32 4.91 -4.44 8.36
N ASN A 33 4.75 -5.72 8.67
CA ASN A 33 5.18 -6.27 9.96
C ASN A 33 6.67 -6.58 10.00
N ASN A 34 7.30 -6.80 8.84
CA ASN A 34 8.74 -7.08 8.71
C ASN A 34 9.29 -6.27 7.55
N PRO A 35 9.39 -4.93 7.69
CA PRO A 35 9.74 -4.06 6.57
C PRO A 35 11.16 -4.25 6.08
N LEU A 36 11.31 -4.18 4.76
CA LEU A 36 12.60 -4.09 4.11
C LEU A 36 12.98 -2.61 3.97
N PRO A 37 14.25 -2.29 3.71
CA PRO A 37 14.70 -0.89 3.67
C PRO A 37 13.90 0.03 2.74
N ASN A 38 13.39 -0.48 1.64
CA ASN A 38 12.65 0.33 0.67
C ASN A 38 11.15 0.07 0.67
N SER A 39 10.63 -0.52 1.75
CA SER A 39 9.21 -0.86 1.81
C SER A 39 8.30 0.35 1.66
N HIS A 40 8.69 1.50 2.22
CA HIS A 40 7.88 2.71 2.13
C HIS A 40 7.69 3.17 0.68
N GLU A 41 8.69 2.99 -0.17
CA GLU A 41 8.59 3.33 -1.59
C GLU A 41 7.56 2.45 -2.30
N LEU A 42 7.58 1.16 -1.99
CA LEU A 42 6.59 0.23 -2.56
C LEU A 42 5.18 0.62 -2.13
N PHE A 43 4.99 0.90 -0.84
CA PHE A 43 3.67 1.28 -0.35
C PHE A 43 3.19 2.60 -0.97
N ASN A 44 4.09 3.56 -1.16
CA ASN A 44 3.74 4.80 -1.85
C ASN A 44 3.28 4.55 -3.28
N GLN A 45 3.93 3.64 -4.00
CA GLN A 45 3.51 3.27 -5.34
C GLN A 45 2.16 2.58 -5.34
N LEU A 46 1.91 1.72 -4.37
CA LEU A 46 0.67 0.98 -4.28
C LEU A 46 -0.54 1.87 -3.95
N LEU A 47 -0.31 3.07 -3.44
CA LEU A 47 -1.37 4.06 -3.27
C LEU A 47 -1.97 4.50 -4.61
N TYR A 48 -1.28 4.23 -5.72
CA TYR A 48 -1.78 4.54 -7.07
C TYR A 48 -2.41 3.31 -7.75
N SER A 49 -2.55 2.21 -7.03
CA SER A 49 -3.14 0.99 -7.59
C SER A 49 -4.60 1.22 -8.01
N ASP A 50 -5.02 0.53 -9.05
CA ASP A 50 -6.42 0.54 -9.47
C ASP A 50 -7.33 -0.14 -8.46
N SER A 51 -6.78 -0.98 -7.59
CA SER A 51 -7.55 -1.72 -6.60
C SER A 51 -7.75 -0.90 -5.34
N GLU A 52 -9.01 -0.67 -4.97
CA GLU A 52 -9.35 0.02 -3.73
C GLU A 52 -8.75 -0.69 -2.51
N ILE A 53 -8.83 -2.02 -2.48
CA ILE A 53 -8.34 -2.78 -1.33
C ILE A 53 -6.82 -2.67 -1.19
N ILE A 54 -6.10 -2.61 -2.30
CA ILE A 54 -4.65 -2.45 -2.27
C ILE A 54 -4.31 -1.04 -1.77
N ARG A 55 -5.02 -0.02 -2.21
CA ARG A 55 -4.81 1.34 -1.70
C ARG A 55 -5.10 1.44 -0.22
N LEU A 56 -6.18 0.81 0.23
CA LEU A 56 -6.57 0.80 1.64
C LEU A 56 -5.47 0.20 2.52
N TYR A 57 -4.98 -0.96 2.14
CA TYR A 57 -3.94 -1.63 2.92
C TYR A 57 -2.59 -0.93 2.80
N SER A 58 -2.35 -0.21 1.72
CA SER A 58 -1.14 0.59 1.59
C SER A 58 -1.13 1.76 2.57
N VAL A 59 -2.28 2.40 2.79
CA VAL A 59 -2.42 3.43 3.83
C VAL A 59 -2.10 2.83 5.20
N TRP A 60 -2.70 1.70 5.52
CA TRP A 60 -2.43 1.01 6.78
C TRP A 60 -0.95 0.65 6.93
N ALA A 61 -0.34 0.11 5.86
CA ALA A 61 1.06 -0.31 5.88
C ALA A 61 2.00 0.87 6.13
N LEU A 62 1.75 2.00 5.48
CA LEU A 62 2.54 3.21 5.71
C LEU A 62 2.41 3.68 7.16
N TRP A 63 1.20 3.61 7.71
CA TRP A 63 1.01 3.93 9.12
C TRP A 63 1.79 2.96 10.01
N ARG A 64 1.73 1.67 9.70
CA ARG A 64 2.37 0.61 10.50
C ARG A 64 3.89 0.79 10.59
N ILE A 65 4.51 1.26 9.51
CA ILE A 65 5.96 1.48 9.49
C ILE A 65 6.34 2.92 9.86
N GLY A 66 5.37 3.74 10.26
CA GLY A 66 5.62 5.10 10.72
C GLY A 66 5.90 6.10 9.62
N ARG A 67 5.39 5.86 8.41
CA ARG A 67 5.65 6.72 7.25
C ARG A 67 4.39 7.37 6.67
N LEU A 68 3.25 7.21 7.32
CA LEU A 68 2.01 7.77 6.78
C LEU A 68 2.05 9.30 6.69
N ASN A 69 2.67 9.94 7.66
CA ASN A 69 2.76 11.40 7.71
C ASN A 69 3.70 11.99 6.66
N THR A 70 4.43 11.16 5.90
CA THR A 70 5.27 11.63 4.82
C THR A 70 4.49 11.84 3.52
N ILE A 71 3.24 11.40 3.47
CA ILE A 71 2.39 11.55 2.29
C ILE A 71 1.94 13.01 2.16
N ASN A 72 1.96 13.54 0.93
CA ASN A 72 1.39 14.84 0.66
C ASN A 72 -0.14 14.73 0.73
N LYS A 73 -0.72 15.31 1.77
CA LYS A 73 -2.15 15.20 2.03
C LYS A 73 -3.01 15.77 0.90
N GLU A 74 -2.62 16.94 0.37
CA GLU A 74 -3.38 17.56 -0.71
C GLU A 74 -3.45 16.67 -1.94
N SER A 75 -2.31 16.12 -2.36
CA SER A 75 -2.27 15.19 -3.49
C SER A 75 -3.09 13.96 -3.22
N PHE A 76 -3.02 13.44 -2.01
CA PHE A 76 -3.78 12.25 -1.64
C PHE A 76 -5.28 12.51 -1.77
N TYR A 77 -5.78 13.58 -1.15
CA TYR A 77 -7.21 13.88 -1.17
C TYR A 77 -7.73 14.19 -2.58
N LYS A 78 -6.90 14.83 -3.42
CA LYS A 78 -7.28 15.12 -4.80
C LYS A 78 -7.40 13.87 -5.64
N ARG A 79 -6.55 12.89 -5.37
CA ARG A 79 -6.45 11.68 -6.18
C ARG A 79 -7.39 10.58 -5.74
N GLU A 80 -7.56 10.43 -4.43
CA GLU A 80 -8.31 9.30 -3.89
C GLU A 80 -9.80 9.51 -4.06
N VAL A 81 -10.46 8.55 -4.70
CA VAL A 81 -11.90 8.62 -4.97
C VAL A 81 -12.72 7.74 -4.02
N SER A 82 -12.08 6.88 -3.26
CA SER A 82 -12.77 5.97 -2.35
C SER A 82 -12.93 6.59 -0.97
N GLN A 83 -14.17 6.68 -0.50
CA GLN A 83 -14.45 7.19 0.85
C GLN A 83 -13.88 6.26 1.92
N LYS A 84 -13.81 4.97 1.65
CA LYS A 84 -13.23 4.01 2.59
C LYS A 84 -11.75 4.27 2.80
N VAL A 85 -11.02 4.53 1.71
CA VAL A 85 -9.58 4.81 1.79
C VAL A 85 -9.33 6.14 2.49
N ILE A 86 -10.11 7.16 2.15
CA ILE A 86 -10.01 8.49 2.78
C ILE A 86 -10.28 8.37 4.28
N HIS A 87 -11.33 7.65 4.65
CA HIS A 87 -11.69 7.46 6.05
C HIS A 87 -10.56 6.78 6.83
N GLU A 88 -9.97 5.74 6.28
CA GLU A 88 -8.85 5.04 6.91
C GLU A 88 -7.65 5.96 7.08
N PHE A 89 -7.32 6.73 6.04
CA PHE A 89 -6.24 7.70 6.11
C PHE A 89 -6.49 8.72 7.23
N ASP A 90 -7.71 9.27 7.28
CA ASP A 90 -8.06 10.26 8.30
C ASP A 90 -7.97 9.72 9.73
N LEU A 91 -8.33 8.45 9.91
CA LEU A 91 -8.24 7.81 11.22
C LEU A 91 -6.79 7.59 11.66
N LEU A 92 -5.93 7.22 10.73
CA LEU A 92 -4.57 6.81 11.04
C LEU A 92 -3.57 7.96 11.07
N ILE A 93 -3.85 9.04 10.33
CA ILE A 93 -2.89 10.14 10.18
C ILE A 93 -2.72 10.99 11.46
N LYS A 94 -3.54 10.83 12.41
CA LYS A 94 -3.55 11.61 13.65
C LYS A 94 -2.22 11.56 14.41
#